data_4a041a86dffe4563a49f60eea758d8eb
#
_entry.id   4a041a86dffe4563a49f60eea758d8eb
#
_cell.length_a   1.000
_cell.length_b   1.000
_cell.length_c   1.000
_cell.angle_alpha   90.00
_cell.angle_beta   90.00
_cell.angle_gamma   90.00
#
_symmetry.space_group_name_H-M   'P 1'
#
loop_
_entity.id
_entity.type
_entity.pdbx_description
1 polymer ?
#
loop_
_entity_poly.entity_id
_entity_poly.type
_entity_poly.pdbx_seq_one_letter_code
_entity_poly.pdbx_strand_id
1 'polypeptide(L)'
;MSLAEKLFGSFSDRELKKINPLTKQVLALEGKYQAMSDAELQAQTPALKQQLADGKTLDNILPDAFAVCREAAWRVLGMKHFPVQVTGGIALHRGDIAEMQTGEGKTLVATLPAYLNALTGEGVHIVTVNDYLAKRDSEWMGKLYRWLGLSVGLIVPVSYTHLTLPTNSRV
;
A
#
# COMPACT_ATOMS: atom_id res chain seq x y z
N MET A 1 32.76 -4.18 8.32
CA MET A 1 32.23 -5.15 7.35
C MET A 1 33.01 -6.44 7.48
N SER A 2 32.33 -7.55 7.77
CA SER A 2 32.94 -8.87 7.89
C SER A 2 33.33 -9.38 6.49
N LEU A 3 34.32 -10.30 6.41
CA LEU A 3 34.74 -10.92 5.14
C LEU A 3 33.56 -11.64 4.43
N ALA A 4 32.62 -12.17 5.21
CA ALA A 4 31.40 -12.80 4.72
C ALA A 4 30.43 -11.78 4.09
N GLU A 5 30.33 -10.55 4.62
CA GLU A 5 29.51 -9.47 4.03
C GLU A 5 30.09 -8.98 2.70
N LYS A 6 31.41 -8.99 2.54
CA LYS A 6 32.07 -8.65 1.26
C LYS A 6 31.83 -9.71 0.17
N LEU A 7 31.69 -10.99 0.55
CA LEU A 7 31.49 -12.10 -0.40
C LEU A 7 30.02 -12.38 -0.72
N PHE A 8 29.11 -12.19 0.25
CA PHE A 8 27.70 -12.59 0.13
C PHE A 8 26.71 -11.42 0.19
N GLY A 9 27.19 -10.19 0.33
CA GLY A 9 26.36 -9.00 0.55
C GLY A 9 25.75 -8.96 1.96
N SER A 10 25.18 -7.81 2.33
CA SER A 10 24.45 -7.67 3.59
C SER A 10 23.14 -8.49 3.56
N PHE A 11 22.51 -8.66 4.74
CA PHE A 11 21.16 -9.25 4.82
C PHE A 11 20.18 -8.47 3.93
N SER A 12 20.22 -7.14 4.01
CA SER A 12 19.38 -6.25 3.19
C SER A 12 19.59 -6.46 1.69
N ASP A 13 20.84 -6.62 1.21
CA ASP A 13 21.11 -6.88 -0.20
C ASP A 13 20.48 -8.18 -0.71
N ARG A 14 20.47 -9.21 0.14
CA ARG A 14 19.85 -10.50 -0.19
C ARG A 14 18.32 -10.40 -0.26
N GLU A 15 17.71 -9.69 0.68
CA GLU A 15 16.26 -9.48 0.67
C GLU A 15 15.84 -8.59 -0.52
N LEU A 16 16.59 -7.52 -0.81
CA LEU A 16 16.34 -6.69 -1.99
C LEU A 16 16.43 -7.48 -3.30
N LYS A 17 17.36 -8.45 -3.41
CA LYS A 17 17.44 -9.35 -4.58
C LYS A 17 16.18 -10.18 -4.77
N LYS A 18 15.49 -10.57 -3.68
CA LYS A 18 14.23 -11.33 -3.75
C LYS A 18 13.04 -10.41 -4.10
N ILE A 19 13.07 -9.15 -3.67
CA ILE A 19 12.00 -8.16 -3.89
C ILE A 19 12.07 -7.57 -5.32
N ASN A 20 13.27 -7.32 -5.83
CA ASN A 20 13.47 -6.67 -7.12
C ASN A 20 12.71 -7.28 -8.31
N PRO A 21 12.57 -8.60 -8.46
CA PRO A 21 11.76 -9.19 -9.52
C PRO A 21 10.27 -8.79 -9.43
N LEU A 22 9.70 -8.74 -8.22
CA LEU A 22 8.32 -8.29 -8.00
C LEU A 22 8.15 -6.81 -8.32
N THR A 23 9.10 -5.98 -7.89
CA THR A 23 9.13 -4.54 -8.27
C THR A 23 9.09 -4.37 -9.78
N LYS A 24 9.91 -5.12 -10.53
CA LYS A 24 9.91 -5.09 -11.99
C LYS A 24 8.57 -5.52 -12.58
N GLN A 25 7.93 -6.54 -12.02
CA GLN A 25 6.60 -6.97 -12.46
C GLN A 25 5.56 -5.86 -12.28
N VAL A 26 5.53 -5.21 -11.11
CA VAL A 26 4.64 -4.07 -10.86
C VAL A 26 4.85 -2.95 -11.89
N LEU A 27 6.10 -2.58 -12.14
CA LEU A 27 6.44 -1.52 -13.09
C LEU A 27 6.10 -1.88 -14.54
N ALA A 28 6.26 -3.14 -14.92
CA ALA A 28 5.90 -3.63 -16.26
C ALA A 28 4.40 -3.53 -16.57
N LEU A 29 3.55 -3.51 -15.53
CA LEU A 29 2.10 -3.36 -15.67
C LEU A 29 1.65 -1.90 -15.85
N GLU A 30 2.56 -0.92 -15.80
CA GLU A 30 2.23 0.51 -15.91
C GLU A 30 1.38 0.81 -17.14
N GLY A 31 1.82 0.41 -18.32
CA GLY A 31 1.10 0.66 -19.57
C GLY A 31 -0.31 0.07 -19.61
N LYS A 32 -0.50 -1.12 -19.01
CA LYS A 32 -1.81 -1.77 -18.90
C LYS A 32 -2.81 -0.89 -18.13
N TYR A 33 -2.43 -0.43 -16.95
CA TYR A 33 -3.33 0.33 -16.08
C TYR A 33 -3.46 1.79 -16.46
N GLN A 34 -2.42 2.37 -17.07
CA GLN A 34 -2.46 3.73 -17.60
C GLN A 34 -3.44 3.86 -18.78
N ALA A 35 -3.61 2.82 -19.58
CA ALA A 35 -4.55 2.81 -20.71
C ALA A 35 -6.02 2.69 -20.31
N MET A 36 -6.31 2.29 -19.06
CA MET A 36 -7.68 2.13 -18.55
C MET A 36 -8.33 3.48 -18.27
N SER A 37 -9.64 3.57 -18.51
CA SER A 37 -10.47 4.64 -17.98
C SER A 37 -10.56 4.58 -16.45
N ASP A 38 -11.04 5.66 -15.81
CA ASP A 38 -11.22 5.68 -14.35
C ASP A 38 -12.17 4.58 -13.87
N ALA A 39 -13.27 4.35 -14.60
CA ALA A 39 -14.23 3.30 -14.27
C ALA A 39 -13.62 1.89 -14.37
N GLU A 40 -12.81 1.63 -15.39
CA GLU A 40 -12.11 0.35 -15.56
C GLU A 40 -11.05 0.14 -14.48
N LEU A 41 -10.34 1.19 -14.09
CA LEU A 41 -9.34 1.12 -13.03
C LEU A 41 -9.99 0.88 -11.66
N GLN A 42 -11.10 1.55 -11.36
CA GLN A 42 -11.88 1.31 -10.14
C GLN A 42 -12.47 -0.10 -10.09
N ALA A 43 -12.89 -0.64 -11.23
CA ALA A 43 -13.40 -2.00 -11.34
C ALA A 43 -12.34 -3.08 -11.04
N GLN A 44 -11.05 -2.72 -11.00
CA GLN A 44 -10.00 -3.68 -10.61
C GLN A 44 -10.11 -4.07 -9.13
N THR A 45 -10.59 -3.19 -8.25
CA THR A 45 -10.77 -3.54 -6.83
C THR A 45 -11.72 -4.73 -6.61
N PRO A 46 -12.96 -4.73 -7.11
CA PRO A 46 -13.81 -5.91 -6.99
C PRO A 46 -13.27 -7.12 -7.76
N ALA A 47 -12.59 -6.94 -8.90
CA ALA A 47 -11.98 -8.02 -9.65
C ALA A 47 -10.85 -8.71 -8.86
N LEU A 48 -10.00 -7.94 -8.16
CA LEU A 48 -8.94 -8.47 -7.31
C LEU A 48 -9.51 -9.18 -6.07
N LYS A 49 -10.57 -8.62 -5.46
CA LYS A 49 -11.29 -9.30 -4.37
C LYS A 49 -11.87 -10.64 -4.81
N GLN A 50 -12.43 -10.73 -6.03
CA GLN A 50 -12.93 -11.98 -6.57
C GLN A 50 -11.81 -13.00 -6.76
N GLN A 51 -10.63 -12.58 -7.23
CA GLN A 51 -9.47 -13.47 -7.36
C GLN A 51 -9.04 -14.07 -6.02
N LEU A 52 -9.12 -13.30 -4.90
CA LEU A 52 -8.88 -13.82 -3.55
C LEU A 52 -9.96 -14.82 -3.14
N ALA A 53 -11.23 -14.52 -3.41
CA ALA A 53 -12.34 -15.44 -3.15
C ALA A 53 -12.22 -16.75 -3.95
N ASP A 54 -11.64 -16.69 -5.15
CA ASP A 54 -11.35 -17.85 -6.01
C ASP A 54 -10.09 -18.62 -5.56
N GLY A 55 -9.47 -18.24 -4.43
CA GLY A 55 -8.37 -18.96 -3.79
C GLY A 55 -6.96 -18.48 -4.16
N LYS A 56 -6.79 -17.35 -4.88
CA LYS A 56 -5.48 -16.73 -5.04
C LYS A 56 -5.00 -16.13 -3.71
N THR A 57 -3.68 -16.11 -3.52
CA THR A 57 -3.05 -15.46 -2.37
C THR A 57 -2.83 -13.97 -2.62
N LEU A 58 -2.58 -13.20 -1.57
CA LEU A 58 -2.16 -11.80 -1.68
C LEU A 58 -0.91 -11.66 -2.55
N ASP A 59 0.07 -12.56 -2.42
CA ASP A 59 1.30 -12.55 -3.23
C ASP A 59 1.00 -12.76 -4.73
N ASN A 60 -0.01 -13.55 -5.07
CA ASN A 60 -0.40 -13.77 -6.47
C ASN A 60 -0.98 -12.50 -7.12
N ILE A 61 -1.71 -11.71 -6.36
CA ILE A 61 -2.35 -10.49 -6.87
C ILE A 61 -1.54 -9.22 -6.60
N LEU A 62 -0.46 -9.30 -5.82
CA LEU A 62 0.37 -8.14 -5.43
C LEU A 62 0.81 -7.30 -6.63
N PRO A 63 1.33 -7.86 -7.73
CA PRO A 63 1.80 -7.03 -8.85
C PRO A 63 0.67 -6.18 -9.44
N ASP A 64 -0.50 -6.77 -9.66
CA ASP A 64 -1.66 -6.06 -10.19
C ASP A 64 -2.22 -5.04 -9.19
N ALA A 65 -2.38 -5.41 -7.93
CA ALA A 65 -2.87 -4.51 -6.89
C ALA A 65 -1.97 -3.28 -6.69
N PHE A 66 -0.64 -3.48 -6.65
CA PHE A 66 0.31 -2.37 -6.54
C PHE A 66 0.31 -1.48 -7.77
N ALA A 67 0.19 -2.05 -8.97
CA ALA A 67 0.13 -1.27 -10.21
C ALA A 67 -1.18 -0.46 -10.29
N VAL A 68 -2.32 -1.02 -9.87
CA VAL A 68 -3.61 -0.31 -9.74
C VAL A 68 -3.49 0.84 -8.75
N CYS A 69 -2.97 0.59 -7.54
CA CYS A 69 -2.81 1.61 -6.52
C CYS A 69 -1.85 2.73 -6.98
N ARG A 70 -0.77 2.39 -7.68
CA ARG A 70 0.21 3.32 -8.21
C ARG A 70 -0.39 4.25 -9.26
N GLU A 71 -1.18 3.72 -10.19
CA GLU A 71 -1.87 4.52 -11.20
C GLU A 71 -2.99 5.37 -10.58
N ALA A 72 -3.77 4.82 -9.67
CA ALA A 72 -4.78 5.56 -8.92
C ALA A 72 -4.17 6.72 -8.11
N ALA A 73 -3.02 6.50 -7.45
CA ALA A 73 -2.31 7.55 -6.72
C ALA A 73 -1.88 8.69 -7.66
N TRP A 74 -1.45 8.39 -8.87
CA TRP A 74 -1.15 9.39 -9.87
C TRP A 74 -2.37 10.22 -10.25
N ARG A 75 -3.51 9.57 -10.53
CA ARG A 75 -4.74 10.27 -10.94
C ARG A 75 -5.37 11.10 -9.83
N VAL A 76 -5.40 10.55 -8.61
CA VAL A 76 -6.13 11.17 -7.48
C VAL A 76 -5.28 12.17 -6.71
N LEU A 77 -3.99 11.87 -6.53
CA LEU A 77 -3.09 12.66 -5.69
C LEU A 77 -2.04 13.44 -6.50
N GLY A 78 -1.90 13.17 -7.80
CA GLY A 78 -0.81 13.71 -8.62
C GLY A 78 0.57 13.13 -8.22
N MET A 79 0.59 12.02 -7.48
CA MET A 79 1.82 11.40 -6.98
C MET A 79 1.94 9.97 -7.48
N LYS A 80 3.01 9.70 -8.24
CA LYS A 80 3.30 8.36 -8.73
C LYS A 80 4.44 7.75 -7.92
N HIS A 81 4.24 6.54 -7.41
CA HIS A 81 5.28 5.85 -6.65
C HIS A 81 6.52 5.61 -7.51
N PHE A 82 7.68 5.96 -6.99
CA PHE A 82 8.97 5.63 -7.59
C PHE A 82 9.30 4.14 -7.40
N PRO A 83 10.19 3.56 -8.24
CA PRO A 83 10.56 2.15 -8.10
C PRO A 83 11.01 1.75 -6.69
N VAL A 84 11.82 2.60 -6.03
CA VAL A 84 12.27 2.38 -4.64
C VAL A 84 11.11 2.36 -3.64
N GLN A 85 10.08 3.17 -3.87
CA GLN A 85 8.87 3.19 -3.04
C GLN A 85 8.03 1.92 -3.23
N VAL A 86 7.94 1.39 -4.45
CA VAL A 86 7.31 0.08 -4.71
C VAL A 86 8.07 -1.02 -3.97
N THR A 87 9.41 -1.01 -4.02
CA THR A 87 10.25 -1.95 -3.26
C THR A 87 9.97 -1.86 -1.76
N GLY A 88 9.91 -0.64 -1.20
CA GLY A 88 9.56 -0.42 0.20
C GLY A 88 8.16 -0.94 0.56
N GLY A 89 7.17 -0.74 -0.31
CA GLY A 89 5.83 -1.28 -0.13
C GLY A 89 5.79 -2.81 -0.09
N ILE A 90 6.58 -3.48 -0.93
CA ILE A 90 6.70 -4.94 -0.93
C ILE A 90 7.37 -5.44 0.37
N ALA A 91 8.43 -4.76 0.83
CA ALA A 91 9.08 -5.09 2.10
C ALA A 91 8.09 -4.99 3.27
N LEU A 92 7.30 -3.91 3.35
CA LEU A 92 6.26 -3.74 4.37
C LEU A 92 5.19 -4.84 4.30
N HIS A 93 4.74 -5.22 3.10
CA HIS A 93 3.76 -6.31 2.94
C HIS A 93 4.29 -7.64 3.44
N ARG A 94 5.58 -7.90 3.29
CA ARG A 94 6.25 -9.11 3.78
C ARG A 94 6.49 -9.13 5.30
N GLY A 95 6.14 -8.03 6.00
CA GLY A 95 6.39 -7.87 7.42
C GLY A 95 7.81 -7.41 7.77
N ASP A 96 8.58 -6.99 6.77
CA ASP A 96 9.91 -6.43 6.96
C ASP A 96 9.84 -4.94 7.36
N ILE A 97 10.93 -4.41 7.90
CA ILE A 97 11.09 -2.99 8.19
C ILE A 97 11.71 -2.30 6.96
N ALA A 98 10.98 -1.36 6.36
CA ALA A 98 11.48 -0.52 5.28
C ALA A 98 12.05 0.77 5.86
N GLU A 99 13.36 0.84 6.05
CA GLU A 99 14.03 2.08 6.44
C GLU A 99 14.09 3.04 5.24
N MET A 100 13.58 4.25 5.44
CA MET A 100 13.57 5.31 4.43
C MET A 100 13.93 6.64 5.07
N GLN A 101 14.68 7.48 4.36
CA GLN A 101 15.07 8.80 4.83
C GLN A 101 13.87 9.75 4.93
N THR A 102 14.05 10.84 5.70
CA THR A 102 13.04 11.90 5.79
C THR A 102 12.84 12.52 4.40
N GLY A 103 11.58 12.70 4.00
CA GLY A 103 11.26 13.27 2.68
C GLY A 103 11.07 12.24 1.55
N GLU A 104 11.40 10.96 1.74
CA GLU A 104 11.27 9.94 0.70
C GLU A 104 9.84 9.41 0.48
N GLY A 105 8.85 10.03 1.11
CA GLY A 105 7.44 9.73 0.85
C GLY A 105 6.90 8.47 1.53
N LYS A 106 7.33 8.18 2.77
CA LYS A 106 6.88 7.02 3.55
C LYS A 106 5.35 6.88 3.62
N THR A 107 4.64 7.99 3.74
CA THR A 107 3.16 8.01 3.75
C THR A 107 2.57 7.48 2.45
N LEU A 108 3.17 7.82 1.32
CA LEU A 108 2.75 7.31 0.01
C LEU A 108 3.09 5.82 -0.14
N VAL A 109 4.27 5.40 0.32
CA VAL A 109 4.69 3.98 0.29
C VAL A 109 3.69 3.09 1.03
N ALA A 110 3.22 3.53 2.20
CA ALA A 110 2.26 2.78 3.01
C ALA A 110 0.93 2.50 2.29
N THR A 111 0.59 3.28 1.26
CA THR A 111 -0.66 3.08 0.52
C THR A 111 -0.68 1.76 -0.26
N LEU A 112 0.47 1.29 -0.73
CA LEU A 112 0.59 0.06 -1.51
C LEU A 112 0.21 -1.19 -0.69
N PRO A 113 0.89 -1.49 0.44
CA PRO A 113 0.51 -2.63 1.26
C PRO A 113 -0.85 -2.46 1.93
N ALA A 114 -1.25 -1.22 2.27
CA ALA A 114 -2.56 -0.97 2.86
C ALA A 114 -3.68 -1.32 1.88
N TYR A 115 -3.59 -0.90 0.61
CA TYR A 115 -4.56 -1.25 -0.41
C TYR A 115 -4.62 -2.77 -0.63
N LEU A 116 -3.47 -3.42 -0.82
CA LEU A 116 -3.40 -4.87 -1.06
C LEU A 116 -4.05 -5.66 0.08
N ASN A 117 -3.68 -5.38 1.33
CA ASN A 117 -4.20 -6.12 2.48
C ASN A 117 -5.68 -5.80 2.74
N ALA A 118 -6.16 -4.57 2.46
CA ALA A 118 -7.57 -4.23 2.58
C ALA A 118 -8.49 -5.00 1.62
N LEU A 119 -7.95 -5.60 0.55
CA LEU A 119 -8.73 -6.44 -0.36
C LEU A 119 -9.27 -7.72 0.30
N THR A 120 -8.66 -8.18 1.40
CA THR A 120 -9.17 -9.34 2.18
C THR A 120 -10.50 -9.04 2.87
N GLY A 121 -10.80 -7.77 3.14
CA GLY A 121 -11.98 -7.37 3.92
C GLY A 121 -11.79 -7.48 5.44
N GLU A 122 -10.62 -7.87 5.92
CA GLU A 122 -10.32 -8.01 7.36
C GLU A 122 -9.94 -6.67 8.02
N GLY A 123 -9.77 -5.61 7.22
CA GLY A 123 -9.34 -4.30 7.70
C GLY A 123 -7.83 -4.14 7.76
N VAL A 124 -7.38 -2.87 7.73
CA VAL A 124 -5.96 -2.51 7.85
C VAL A 124 -5.82 -1.33 8.80
N HIS A 125 -4.89 -1.43 9.73
CA HIS A 125 -4.57 -0.36 10.66
C HIS A 125 -3.27 0.35 10.25
N ILE A 126 -3.35 1.66 9.97
CA ILE A 126 -2.19 2.52 9.74
C ILE A 126 -1.96 3.33 11.01
N VAL A 127 -0.85 3.04 11.68
CA VAL A 127 -0.50 3.71 12.94
C VAL A 127 0.50 4.83 12.67
N THR A 128 0.24 6.01 13.24
CA THR A 128 1.10 7.18 13.15
C THR A 128 1.60 7.58 14.54
N VAL A 129 2.65 8.40 14.60
CA VAL A 129 3.26 8.81 15.88
C VAL A 129 2.43 9.82 16.67
N ASN A 130 1.44 10.47 16.05
CA ASN A 130 0.54 11.41 16.72
C ASN A 130 -0.75 11.65 15.94
N ASP A 131 -1.74 12.27 16.62
CA ASP A 131 -3.09 12.52 16.10
C ASP A 131 -3.11 13.48 14.89
N TYR A 132 -2.19 14.46 14.87
CA TYR A 132 -2.08 15.38 13.75
C TYR A 132 -1.74 14.63 12.46
N LEU A 133 -0.78 13.71 12.50
CA LEU A 133 -0.42 12.90 11.36
C LEU A 133 -1.53 11.91 11.00
N ALA A 134 -2.19 11.30 11.98
CA ALA A 134 -3.33 10.42 11.74
C ALA A 134 -4.42 11.14 10.96
N LYS A 135 -4.80 12.35 11.39
CA LYS A 135 -5.80 13.17 10.72
C LYS A 135 -5.35 13.58 9.32
N ARG A 136 -4.16 14.15 9.18
CA ARG A 136 -3.60 14.58 7.90
C ARG A 136 -3.55 13.43 6.89
N ASP A 137 -3.03 12.28 7.30
CA ASP A 137 -2.81 11.15 6.41
C ASP A 137 -4.15 10.46 6.04
N SER A 138 -5.10 10.38 6.98
CA SER A 138 -6.45 9.88 6.69
C SER A 138 -7.23 10.76 5.71
N GLU A 139 -7.04 12.07 5.78
CA GLU A 139 -7.65 13.04 4.84
C GLU A 139 -6.97 12.98 3.47
N TRP A 140 -5.66 12.92 3.43
CA TRP A 140 -4.87 13.00 2.20
C TRP A 140 -4.86 11.66 1.46
N MET A 141 -4.32 10.61 2.06
CA MET A 141 -4.28 9.27 1.44
C MET A 141 -5.66 8.62 1.40
N GLY A 142 -6.56 8.99 2.29
CA GLY A 142 -7.95 8.55 2.29
C GLY A 142 -8.71 8.85 1.01
N LYS A 143 -8.33 9.90 0.26
CA LYS A 143 -8.89 10.18 -1.07
C LYS A 143 -8.61 9.03 -2.04
N LEU A 144 -7.39 8.53 -2.05
CA LEU A 144 -6.96 7.40 -2.88
C LEU A 144 -7.74 6.13 -2.52
N TYR A 145 -7.83 5.79 -1.25
CA TYR A 145 -8.54 4.59 -0.82
C TYR A 145 -10.03 4.64 -1.15
N ARG A 146 -10.69 5.77 -0.89
CA ARG A 146 -12.11 5.95 -1.23
C ARG A 146 -12.35 5.89 -2.73
N TRP A 147 -11.46 6.47 -3.52
CA TRP A 147 -11.54 6.41 -4.98
C TRP A 147 -11.42 4.98 -5.50
N LEU A 148 -10.61 4.15 -4.84
CA LEU A 148 -10.48 2.72 -5.11
C LEU A 148 -11.61 1.87 -4.50
N GLY A 149 -12.63 2.48 -3.88
CA GLY A 149 -13.80 1.79 -3.34
C GLY A 149 -13.60 1.18 -1.94
N LEU A 150 -12.60 1.67 -1.19
CA LEU A 150 -12.39 1.29 0.21
C LEU A 150 -12.98 2.34 1.17
N SER A 151 -13.42 1.91 2.35
CA SER A 151 -13.80 2.79 3.45
C SER A 151 -12.56 3.22 4.24
N VAL A 152 -12.63 4.43 4.84
CA VAL A 152 -11.54 4.96 5.67
C VAL A 152 -12.13 5.54 6.96
N GLY A 153 -11.69 5.02 8.09
CA GLY A 153 -11.96 5.53 9.42
C GLY A 153 -10.74 6.24 10.01
N LEU A 154 -10.97 7.11 10.98
CA LEU A 154 -9.94 7.80 11.75
C LEU A 154 -10.18 7.57 13.23
N ILE A 155 -9.16 7.09 13.95
CA ILE A 155 -9.18 6.93 15.41
C ILE A 155 -8.18 7.91 16.00
N VAL A 156 -8.69 8.89 16.76
CA VAL A 156 -7.88 9.85 17.52
C VAL A 156 -8.52 10.04 18.90
N PRO A 157 -7.75 10.33 19.96
CA PRO A 157 -8.31 10.70 21.25
C PRO A 157 -9.21 11.93 21.09
N VAL A 158 -10.46 11.84 21.51
CA VAL A 158 -11.35 12.98 21.57
C VAL A 158 -11.20 13.56 22.98
N SER A 159 -10.78 14.79 23.09
CA SER A 159 -10.54 15.47 24.37
C SER A 159 -11.82 15.64 25.21
N TYR A 160 -13.00 15.44 24.66
CA TYR A 160 -14.28 15.50 25.37
C TYR A 160 -15.35 14.63 24.72
N THR A 161 -16.00 13.79 25.55
CA THR A 161 -17.29 13.12 25.44
C THR A 161 -17.49 12.03 24.36
N HIS A 162 -17.81 10.84 24.91
CA HIS A 162 -18.53 9.72 24.31
C HIS A 162 -18.08 9.29 22.92
N LEU A 163 -17.02 8.45 22.90
CA LEU A 163 -16.76 7.54 21.81
C LEU A 163 -17.89 6.50 21.73
N THR A 164 -18.92 6.79 20.98
CA THR A 164 -19.70 5.73 20.37
C THR A 164 -18.92 5.26 19.16
N LEU A 165 -18.14 4.21 19.31
CA LEU A 165 -17.65 3.44 18.15
C LEU A 165 -18.90 3.00 17.39
N PRO A 166 -19.02 3.27 16.09
CA PRO A 166 -20.08 2.67 15.30
C PRO A 166 -19.88 1.16 15.35
N THR A 167 -20.80 0.48 16.03
CA THR A 167 -20.76 -0.95 16.30
C THR A 167 -20.89 -1.82 15.03
N ASN A 168 -20.98 -1.22 13.86
CA ASN A 168 -21.18 -1.88 12.57
C ASN A 168 -20.23 -1.47 11.46
N SER A 169 -19.11 -0.80 11.76
CA SER A 169 -18.05 -0.59 10.76
C SER A 169 -17.03 -1.71 10.90
N ARG A 170 -17.28 -2.82 10.21
CA ARG A 170 -16.19 -3.71 9.84
C ARG A 170 -15.31 -2.91 8.87
N VAL A 171 -14.21 -2.44 9.40
CA VAL A 171 -13.12 -1.83 8.63
C VAL A 171 -12.32 -2.95 7.98
#